data_7c0ae13de6c5d24159a5544dd3af6aa6
#
_entry.id   7c0ae13de6c5d24159a5544dd3af6aa6
#
_cell.length_a   1.000
_cell.length_b   1.000
_cell.length_c   1.000
_cell.angle_alpha   90.00
_cell.angle_beta   90.00
_cell.angle_gamma   90.00
#
_symmetry.space_group_name_H-M   'P 1'
#
loop_
_entity.id
_entity.type
_entity.pdbx_description
1 polymer ?
#
loop_
_entity_poly.entity_id
_entity_poly.type
_entity_poly.pdbx_seq_one_letter_code
_entity_poly.pdbx_strand_id
1 'polypeptide(L)'
;MGGAGAVAVAVPFVSSFQPSEKAKAAGAAVEVDISDVAPGGKKVVEWRGKPIWIMRRTPEELADLAKIEGDLADPDSERKAFPTPAYAMNQHRSIKPEYFIGIGICTHLGCSPGDKFTPGPQPSLPDNWVGGYLCACHGSTFDLAGRVFKNKPAPDNLEIPPHYYVSDTVVMIGEEKA
;
A
#
# COMPACT_ATOMS: atom_id res chain seq x y z
N MET A 1 -23.88 -27.84 40.99
CA MET A 1 -23.04 -28.58 40.03
C MET A 1 -23.21 -28.07 38.57
N GLY A 2 -24.36 -27.57 38.12
CA GLY A 2 -24.57 -27.08 36.74
C GLY A 2 -23.69 -25.91 36.31
N GLY A 3 -23.39 -24.95 37.21
CA GLY A 3 -22.55 -23.80 36.89
C GLY A 3 -21.09 -24.12 36.57
N ALA A 4 -20.50 -25.08 37.28
CA ALA A 4 -19.12 -25.52 37.02
C ALA A 4 -19.01 -26.25 35.66
N GLY A 5 -20.00 -27.03 35.27
CA GLY A 5 -20.08 -27.69 33.97
C GLY A 5 -20.22 -26.68 32.81
N ALA A 6 -21.03 -25.64 32.98
CA ALA A 6 -21.19 -24.60 31.97
C ALA A 6 -19.88 -23.82 31.71
N VAL A 7 -19.13 -23.47 32.77
CA VAL A 7 -17.81 -22.85 32.66
C VAL A 7 -16.80 -23.76 31.99
N ALA A 8 -16.76 -25.03 32.34
CA ALA A 8 -15.85 -26.02 31.75
C ALA A 8 -16.07 -26.21 30.23
N VAL A 9 -17.32 -26.08 29.75
CA VAL A 9 -17.63 -26.11 28.31
C VAL A 9 -17.37 -24.79 27.63
N ALA A 10 -17.64 -23.63 28.29
CA ALA A 10 -17.46 -22.31 27.72
C ALA A 10 -15.99 -21.98 27.47
N VAL A 11 -15.06 -22.37 28.35
CA VAL A 11 -13.64 -22.07 28.23
C VAL A 11 -13.02 -22.55 26.91
N PRO A 12 -13.09 -23.83 26.50
CA PRO A 12 -12.54 -24.27 25.23
C PRO A 12 -13.25 -23.66 24.04
N PHE A 13 -14.57 -23.39 24.15
CA PHE A 13 -15.33 -22.71 23.09
C PHE A 13 -14.85 -21.27 22.90
N VAL A 14 -14.74 -20.48 23.96
CA VAL A 14 -14.25 -19.09 23.90
C VAL A 14 -12.78 -19.05 23.47
N SER A 15 -11.95 -19.99 23.95
CA SER A 15 -10.54 -20.04 23.55
C SER A 15 -10.34 -20.38 22.07
N SER A 16 -11.31 -21.05 21.43
CA SER A 16 -11.26 -21.35 19.99
C SER A 16 -11.39 -20.11 19.11
N PHE A 17 -11.88 -18.97 19.63
CA PHE A 17 -11.90 -17.68 18.93
C PHE A 17 -10.57 -16.94 19.02
N GLN A 18 -9.62 -17.39 19.82
CA GLN A 18 -8.29 -16.79 19.84
C GLN A 18 -7.55 -17.07 18.53
N PRO A 19 -6.81 -16.08 17.99
CA PRO A 19 -6.06 -16.28 16.77
C PRO A 19 -5.03 -17.40 16.95
N SER A 20 -4.94 -18.29 15.95
CA SER A 20 -3.91 -19.32 15.90
C SER A 20 -2.51 -18.70 15.86
N GLU A 21 -1.47 -19.46 16.24
CA GLU A 21 -0.07 -19.01 16.12
C GLU A 21 0.29 -18.63 14.69
N LYS A 22 -0.27 -19.33 13.69
CA LYS A 22 -0.14 -18.97 12.28
C LYS A 22 -0.76 -17.60 11.97
N ALA A 23 -1.95 -17.30 12.53
CA ALA A 23 -2.60 -16.00 12.33
C ALA A 23 -1.85 -14.87 13.06
N LYS A 24 -1.29 -15.13 14.24
CA LYS A 24 -0.44 -14.19 14.97
C LYS A 24 0.86 -13.91 14.18
N ALA A 25 1.51 -14.95 13.66
CA ALA A 25 2.71 -14.81 12.85
C ALA A 25 2.45 -14.05 11.54
N ALA A 26 1.30 -14.32 10.87
CA ALA A 26 0.91 -13.58 9.66
C ALA A 26 0.59 -12.10 9.93
N GLY A 27 0.27 -11.74 11.18
CA GLY A 27 0.05 -10.35 11.61
C GLY A 27 1.30 -9.63 12.09
N ALA A 28 2.41 -10.33 12.27
CA ALA A 28 3.68 -9.74 12.71
C ALA A 28 4.27 -8.78 11.68
N ALA A 29 5.09 -7.85 12.15
CA ALA A 29 5.88 -7.00 11.28
C ALA A 29 6.91 -7.82 10.49
N VAL A 30 7.25 -7.35 9.29
CA VAL A 30 8.16 -8.02 8.36
C VAL A 30 9.34 -7.10 8.08
N GLU A 31 10.55 -7.60 8.32
CA GLU A 31 11.78 -6.92 7.91
C GLU A 31 12.11 -7.25 6.45
N VAL A 32 12.37 -6.23 5.64
CA VAL A 32 12.60 -6.36 4.20
C VAL A 32 13.87 -5.64 3.80
N ASP A 33 14.81 -6.36 3.21
CA ASP A 33 15.96 -5.77 2.50
C ASP A 33 15.49 -5.26 1.13
N ILE A 34 15.75 -3.98 0.86
CA ILE A 34 15.40 -3.28 -0.37
C ILE A 34 16.61 -2.89 -1.21
N SER A 35 17.80 -3.36 -0.85
CA SER A 35 19.06 -3.04 -1.54
C SER A 35 19.09 -3.54 -2.99
N ASP A 36 18.35 -4.61 -3.28
CA ASP A 36 18.22 -5.23 -4.59
C ASP A 36 17.18 -4.56 -5.51
N VAL A 37 16.43 -3.58 -5.01
CA VAL A 37 15.43 -2.87 -5.83
C VAL A 37 16.13 -1.83 -6.70
N ALA A 38 16.24 -2.11 -8.00
CA ALA A 38 16.82 -1.18 -8.95
C ALA A 38 15.95 0.08 -9.16
N PRO A 39 16.50 1.24 -9.52
CA PRO A 39 15.71 2.41 -9.93
C PRO A 39 14.75 2.05 -11.07
N GLY A 40 13.48 2.48 -10.98
CA GLY A 40 12.39 2.08 -11.87
C GLY A 40 11.86 0.67 -11.60
N GLY A 41 12.44 -0.07 -10.64
CA GLY A 41 12.05 -1.43 -10.28
C GLY A 41 11.05 -1.50 -9.12
N LYS A 42 10.37 -2.65 -9.02
CA LYS A 42 9.41 -2.93 -7.95
C LYS A 42 9.66 -4.31 -7.35
N LYS A 43 9.66 -4.38 -6.02
CA LYS A 43 9.65 -5.61 -5.23
C LYS A 43 8.28 -5.78 -4.59
N VAL A 44 7.81 -7.02 -4.48
CA VAL A 44 6.54 -7.34 -3.81
C VAL A 44 6.83 -8.29 -2.66
N VAL A 45 6.35 -7.95 -1.48
CA VAL A 45 6.39 -8.82 -0.30
C VAL A 45 4.99 -8.96 0.27
N GLU A 46 4.79 -9.94 1.13
CA GLU A 46 3.49 -10.17 1.77
C GLU A 46 3.51 -9.68 3.22
N TRP A 47 2.45 -8.98 3.62
CA TRP A 47 2.16 -8.67 5.01
C TRP A 47 0.66 -8.76 5.26
N ARG A 48 0.25 -9.53 6.27
CA ARG A 48 -1.16 -9.80 6.60
C ARG A 48 -2.01 -10.29 5.43
N GLY A 49 -1.42 -11.13 4.57
CA GLY A 49 -2.08 -11.63 3.37
C GLY A 49 -2.30 -10.58 2.26
N LYS A 50 -1.72 -9.38 2.40
CA LYS A 50 -1.79 -8.32 1.41
C LYS A 50 -0.45 -8.15 0.69
N PRO A 51 -0.44 -7.91 -0.63
CA PRO A 51 0.78 -7.58 -1.36
C PRO A 51 1.24 -6.16 -0.99
N ILE A 52 2.45 -6.03 -0.50
CA ILE A 52 3.11 -4.75 -0.27
C ILE A 52 4.06 -4.50 -1.42
N TRP A 53 3.88 -3.38 -2.08
CA TRP A 53 4.74 -2.92 -3.16
C TRP A 53 5.82 -2.00 -2.61
N ILE A 54 7.05 -2.26 -3.03
CA ILE A 54 8.21 -1.41 -2.76
C ILE A 54 8.74 -1.01 -4.13
N MET A 55 8.37 0.17 -4.60
CA MET A 55 8.78 0.74 -5.87
C MET A 55 9.93 1.72 -5.63
N ARG A 56 11.04 1.55 -6.34
CA ARG A 56 12.12 2.54 -6.34
C ARG A 56 12.00 3.44 -7.55
N ARG A 57 11.56 4.67 -7.33
CA ARG A 57 11.36 5.68 -8.37
C ARG A 57 12.69 6.26 -8.86
N THR A 58 12.77 6.57 -10.14
CA THR A 58 13.89 7.33 -10.71
C THR A 58 13.72 8.83 -10.43
N PRO A 59 14.77 9.65 -10.61
CA PRO A 59 14.64 11.11 -10.48
C PRO A 59 13.60 11.72 -11.44
N GLU A 60 13.48 11.16 -12.65
CA GLU A 60 12.49 11.60 -13.66
C GLU A 60 11.07 11.27 -13.18
N GLU A 61 10.82 10.05 -12.71
CA GLU A 61 9.53 9.61 -12.17
C GLU A 61 9.12 10.46 -10.97
N LEU A 62 10.07 10.87 -10.12
CA LEU A 62 9.82 11.79 -9.01
C LEU A 62 9.41 13.19 -9.49
N ALA A 63 10.12 13.72 -10.50
CA ALA A 63 9.80 15.03 -11.06
C ALA A 63 8.43 15.05 -11.75
N ASP A 64 8.00 13.92 -12.30
CA ASP A 64 6.74 13.77 -13.00
C ASP A 64 5.53 13.77 -12.06
N LEU A 65 5.69 13.41 -10.78
CA LEU A 65 4.59 13.44 -9.80
C LEU A 65 3.95 14.82 -9.65
N ALA A 66 4.74 15.90 -9.78
CA ALA A 66 4.23 17.27 -9.70
C ALA A 66 3.39 17.66 -10.94
N LYS A 67 3.68 17.09 -12.11
CA LYS A 67 3.03 17.47 -13.38
C LYS A 67 1.56 17.08 -13.44
N ILE A 68 1.15 16.05 -12.69
CA ILE A 68 -0.20 15.46 -12.74
C ILE A 68 -1.03 15.78 -11.50
N GLU A 69 -0.54 16.62 -10.58
CA GLU A 69 -1.21 16.91 -9.31
C GLU A 69 -2.64 17.43 -9.50
N GLY A 70 -2.85 18.25 -10.55
CA GLY A 70 -4.18 18.75 -10.93
C GLY A 70 -5.17 17.67 -11.38
N ASP A 71 -4.69 16.48 -11.77
CA ASP A 71 -5.52 15.37 -12.25
C ASP A 71 -5.90 14.37 -11.13
N LEU A 72 -5.35 14.54 -9.93
CA LEU A 72 -5.54 13.65 -8.80
C LEU A 72 -6.77 14.02 -7.97
N ALA A 73 -7.45 13.00 -7.42
CA ALA A 73 -8.65 13.19 -6.60
C ALA A 73 -8.31 13.60 -5.16
N ASP A 74 -7.14 13.23 -4.66
CA ASP A 74 -6.66 13.51 -3.31
C ASP A 74 -5.13 13.65 -3.33
N PRO A 75 -4.58 14.73 -3.93
CA PRO A 75 -3.13 14.91 -4.06
C PRO A 75 -2.42 15.01 -2.71
N ASP A 76 -3.06 15.59 -1.70
CA ASP A 76 -2.50 15.86 -0.39
C ASP A 76 -2.77 14.72 0.63
N SER A 77 -3.45 13.64 0.20
CA SER A 77 -3.76 12.49 1.05
C SER A 77 -4.56 12.83 2.32
N GLU A 78 -5.55 13.72 2.19
CA GLU A 78 -6.37 14.20 3.30
C GLU A 78 -7.57 13.28 3.62
N ARG A 79 -7.91 12.35 2.72
CA ARG A 79 -9.03 11.42 2.91
C ARG A 79 -8.77 10.44 4.04
N LYS A 80 -9.86 10.13 4.79
CA LYS A 80 -9.76 9.42 6.07
C LYS A 80 -10.16 7.94 6.02
N ALA A 81 -10.69 7.44 4.91
CA ALA A 81 -11.10 6.04 4.81
C ALA A 81 -9.90 5.09 4.91
N PHE A 82 -8.77 5.48 4.29
CA PHE A 82 -7.47 4.84 4.44
C PHE A 82 -6.45 5.91 4.85
N PRO A 83 -6.35 6.26 6.14
CA PRO A 83 -5.51 7.35 6.60
C PRO A 83 -4.06 7.14 6.19
N THR A 84 -3.47 8.15 5.56
CA THR A 84 -2.04 8.16 5.28
C THR A 84 -1.28 8.49 6.55
N PRO A 85 -0.27 7.72 6.96
CA PRO A 85 0.57 8.06 8.11
C PRO A 85 1.22 9.44 7.96
N ALA A 86 1.36 10.17 9.07
CA ALA A 86 1.86 11.55 9.07
C ALA A 86 3.21 11.73 8.34
N TYR A 87 4.10 10.74 8.47
CA TYR A 87 5.40 10.76 7.78
C TYR A 87 5.30 10.61 6.25
N ALA A 88 4.16 10.14 5.74
CA ALA A 88 3.89 9.96 4.31
C ALA A 88 2.86 10.96 3.75
N MET A 89 2.40 11.95 4.55
CA MET A 89 1.55 13.05 4.08
C MET A 89 2.38 14.10 3.34
N ASN A 90 2.92 13.70 2.21
CA ASN A 90 3.72 14.54 1.32
C ASN A 90 3.48 14.13 -0.13
N GLN A 91 3.98 14.89 -1.10
CA GLN A 91 3.80 14.66 -2.53
C GLN A 91 4.24 13.26 -2.99
N HIS A 92 5.25 12.70 -2.33
CA HIS A 92 5.81 11.39 -2.67
C HIS A 92 5.09 10.23 -1.97
N ARG A 93 4.28 10.53 -0.95
CA ARG A 93 3.62 9.58 -0.05
C ARG A 93 4.59 8.54 0.52
N SER A 94 5.73 9.04 1.00
CA SER A 94 6.82 8.18 1.50
C SER A 94 7.73 8.91 2.47
N ILE A 95 8.49 8.16 3.26
CA ILE A 95 9.57 8.66 4.14
C ILE A 95 10.77 9.10 3.28
N LYS A 96 11.21 8.22 2.36
CA LYS A 96 12.28 8.51 1.39
C LYS A 96 11.64 8.72 0.02
N PRO A 97 11.83 9.87 -0.63
CA PRO A 97 11.16 10.20 -1.90
C PRO A 97 11.34 9.14 -3.00
N GLU A 98 12.51 8.51 -3.07
CA GLU A 98 12.82 7.49 -4.07
C GLU A 98 12.07 6.17 -3.86
N TYR A 99 11.53 5.89 -2.66
CA TYR A 99 10.81 4.65 -2.39
C TYR A 99 9.33 4.91 -2.11
N PHE A 100 8.46 4.27 -2.87
CA PHE A 100 7.04 4.16 -2.54
C PHE A 100 6.78 2.79 -1.91
N ILE A 101 6.21 2.78 -0.71
CA ILE A 101 5.81 1.56 0.00
C ILE A 101 4.30 1.63 0.22
N GLY A 102 3.55 0.82 -0.51
CA GLY A 102 2.09 0.85 -0.50
C GLY A 102 1.47 -0.54 -0.58
N ILE A 103 0.22 -0.66 -0.17
CA ILE A 103 -0.56 -1.89 -0.33
C ILE A 103 -1.08 -1.96 -1.76
N GLY A 104 -0.69 -3.01 -2.49
CA GLY A 104 -1.05 -3.22 -3.90
C GLY A 104 -2.48 -3.70 -4.10
N ILE A 105 -3.45 -3.07 -3.42
CA ILE A 105 -4.87 -3.39 -3.48
C ILE A 105 -5.66 -2.13 -3.80
N CYS A 106 -6.43 -2.19 -4.89
CA CYS A 106 -7.30 -1.10 -5.33
C CYS A 106 -8.38 -0.82 -4.28
N THR A 107 -8.53 0.45 -3.91
CA THR A 107 -9.50 0.93 -2.93
C THR A 107 -10.96 0.88 -3.40
N HIS A 108 -11.22 0.50 -4.66
CA HIS A 108 -12.58 0.28 -5.15
C HIS A 108 -13.17 -1.03 -4.58
N LEU A 109 -12.72 -2.19 -5.05
CA LEU A 109 -13.26 -3.51 -4.68
C LEU A 109 -12.16 -4.56 -4.50
N GLY A 110 -10.93 -4.17 -4.18
CA GLY A 110 -9.89 -5.08 -3.72
C GLY A 110 -9.08 -5.81 -4.82
N CYS A 111 -9.22 -5.46 -6.10
CA CYS A 111 -8.35 -6.02 -7.14
C CYS A 111 -6.91 -5.51 -6.98
N SER A 112 -5.92 -6.29 -7.43
CA SER A 112 -4.52 -5.79 -7.50
C SER A 112 -4.31 -5.06 -8.83
N PRO A 113 -3.96 -3.75 -8.82
CA PRO A 113 -3.66 -3.03 -10.06
C PRO A 113 -2.38 -3.56 -10.73
N GLY A 114 -2.35 -3.51 -12.06
CA GLY A 114 -1.17 -3.88 -12.85
C GLY A 114 -0.23 -2.70 -13.07
N ASP A 115 1.05 -2.99 -13.25
CA ASP A 115 2.10 -2.01 -13.52
C ASP A 115 1.92 -1.38 -14.90
N LYS A 116 2.07 -0.07 -14.97
CA LYS A 116 2.03 0.75 -16.18
C LYS A 116 3.10 1.85 -16.10
N PHE A 117 4.35 1.44 -16.01
CA PHE A 117 5.47 2.35 -15.72
C PHE A 117 5.92 3.17 -16.95
N THR A 118 5.64 2.70 -18.16
CA THR A 118 5.99 3.42 -19.39
C THR A 118 5.14 4.68 -19.53
N PRO A 119 5.71 5.88 -19.60
CA PRO A 119 4.98 7.12 -19.84
C PRO A 119 4.38 7.20 -21.24
N GLY A 120 3.44 8.13 -21.42
CA GLY A 120 2.81 8.45 -22.70
C GLY A 120 1.48 7.74 -22.94
N PRO A 121 0.80 8.10 -24.05
CA PRO A 121 -0.53 7.59 -24.37
C PRO A 121 -0.55 6.07 -24.52
N GLN A 122 -1.48 5.42 -23.82
CA GLN A 122 -1.72 3.99 -23.89
C GLN A 122 -3.22 3.72 -23.76
N PRO A 123 -3.73 2.58 -24.26
CA PRO A 123 -5.14 2.22 -24.10
C PRO A 123 -5.55 2.24 -22.60
N SER A 124 -6.67 2.88 -22.32
CA SER A 124 -7.28 3.02 -20.96
C SER A 124 -6.52 3.91 -19.98
N LEU A 125 -5.48 4.62 -20.41
CA LEU A 125 -4.71 5.57 -19.61
C LEU A 125 -4.94 7.01 -20.09
N PRO A 126 -4.72 8.04 -19.25
CA PRO A 126 -4.70 9.43 -19.66
C PRO A 126 -3.63 9.72 -20.71
N ASP A 127 -3.84 10.70 -21.60
CA ASP A 127 -2.88 11.08 -22.62
C ASP A 127 -1.57 11.63 -22.03
N ASN A 128 -1.65 12.27 -20.87
CA ASN A 128 -0.51 12.78 -20.10
C ASN A 128 0.03 11.79 -19.06
N TRP A 129 -0.10 10.49 -19.34
CA TRP A 129 0.35 9.44 -18.42
C TRP A 129 1.86 9.52 -18.17
N VAL A 130 2.26 9.54 -16.89
CA VAL A 130 3.65 9.66 -16.44
C VAL A 130 4.20 8.38 -15.80
N GLY A 131 3.44 7.30 -15.85
CA GLY A 131 3.74 6.06 -15.12
C GLY A 131 2.86 5.88 -13.89
N GLY A 132 2.63 4.64 -13.51
CA GLY A 132 1.79 4.28 -12.35
C GLY A 132 1.15 2.91 -12.47
N TYR A 133 -0.10 2.78 -12.02
CA TYR A 133 -0.80 1.52 -11.92
C TYR A 133 -2.21 1.61 -12.50
N LEU A 134 -2.64 0.56 -13.22
CA LEU A 134 -4.00 0.41 -13.78
C LEU A 134 -4.70 -0.79 -13.14
N CYS A 135 -5.81 -0.55 -12.48
CA CYS A 135 -6.72 -1.60 -12.04
C CYS A 135 -7.61 -2.04 -13.20
N ALA A 136 -7.29 -3.17 -13.83
CA ALA A 136 -8.01 -3.68 -15.01
C ALA A 136 -9.47 -4.09 -14.73
N CYS A 137 -9.85 -4.30 -13.45
CA CYS A 137 -11.21 -4.68 -13.08
C CYS A 137 -12.24 -3.62 -13.48
N HIS A 138 -11.98 -2.34 -13.21
CA HIS A 138 -12.91 -1.24 -13.49
C HIS A 138 -12.23 0.05 -13.96
N GLY A 139 -10.96 0.00 -14.35
CA GLY A 139 -10.25 1.12 -14.96
C GLY A 139 -9.77 2.21 -13.99
N SER A 140 -9.68 1.94 -12.69
CA SER A 140 -9.06 2.89 -11.76
C SER A 140 -7.56 3.00 -12.03
N THR A 141 -7.03 4.24 -12.06
CA THR A 141 -5.62 4.52 -12.28
C THR A 141 -5.01 5.20 -11.05
N PHE A 142 -3.76 4.87 -10.77
CA PHE A 142 -2.98 5.44 -9.68
C PHE A 142 -1.61 5.82 -10.21
N ASP A 143 -1.04 6.91 -9.72
CA ASP A 143 0.33 7.31 -10.04
C ASP A 143 1.39 6.49 -9.28
N LEU A 144 2.67 6.82 -9.46
CA LEU A 144 3.78 6.13 -8.79
C LEU A 144 3.91 6.45 -7.29
N ALA A 145 3.09 7.35 -6.75
CA ALA A 145 2.91 7.58 -5.32
C ALA A 145 1.62 6.91 -4.78
N GLY A 146 0.93 6.12 -5.62
CA GLY A 146 -0.33 5.46 -5.27
C GLY A 146 -1.51 6.43 -5.13
N ARG A 147 -1.43 7.64 -5.71
CA ARG A 147 -2.52 8.63 -5.67
C ARG A 147 -3.50 8.36 -6.81
N VAL A 148 -4.79 8.35 -6.49
CA VAL A 148 -5.85 8.05 -7.43
C VAL A 148 -6.18 9.25 -8.32
N PHE A 149 -6.34 9.00 -9.62
CA PHE A 149 -6.80 10.01 -10.58
C PHE A 149 -8.28 10.35 -10.36
N LYS A 150 -8.68 11.57 -10.73
CA LYS A 150 -10.08 12.02 -10.74
C LYS A 150 -10.95 11.15 -11.67
N ASN A 151 -12.24 11.11 -11.37
CA ASN A 151 -13.24 10.43 -12.19
C ASN A 151 -12.94 8.92 -12.40
N LYS A 152 -12.37 8.27 -11.39
CA LYS A 152 -12.12 6.83 -11.36
C LYS A 152 -13.00 6.14 -10.31
N PRO A 153 -13.31 4.83 -10.50
CA PRO A 153 -14.12 4.09 -9.53
C PRO A 153 -13.51 3.98 -8.13
N ALA A 154 -12.18 3.92 -8.03
CA ALA A 154 -11.50 3.92 -6.73
C ALA A 154 -11.70 5.27 -6.02
N PRO A 155 -12.25 5.30 -4.80
CA PRO A 155 -12.54 6.54 -4.09
C PRO A 155 -11.31 7.16 -3.42
N ASP A 156 -10.28 6.36 -3.11
CA ASP A 156 -9.15 6.77 -2.29
C ASP A 156 -7.81 6.36 -2.90
N ASN A 157 -6.74 7.00 -2.44
CA ASN A 157 -5.36 6.61 -2.73
C ASN A 157 -5.08 5.19 -2.22
N LEU A 158 -4.06 4.52 -2.75
CA LEU A 158 -3.61 3.23 -2.22
C LEU A 158 -3.19 3.38 -0.75
N GLU A 159 -3.50 2.38 0.06
CA GLU A 159 -3.17 2.36 1.49
C GLU A 159 -1.64 2.32 1.70
N ILE A 160 -1.13 3.10 2.65
CA ILE A 160 0.25 3.05 3.10
C ILE A 160 0.29 2.18 4.38
N PRO A 161 1.00 1.05 4.39
CA PRO A 161 1.15 0.27 5.62
C PRO A 161 2.05 1.03 6.61
N PRO A 162 1.85 0.86 7.92
CA PRO A 162 2.80 1.39 8.89
C PRO A 162 4.17 0.79 8.62
N HIS A 163 5.21 1.64 8.56
CA HIS A 163 6.58 1.20 8.30
C HIS A 163 7.60 2.24 8.76
N TYR A 164 8.82 1.77 8.98
CA TYR A 164 9.98 2.62 9.24
C TYR A 164 11.26 1.99 8.68
N TYR A 165 12.30 2.80 8.50
CA TYR A 165 13.61 2.32 8.07
C TYR A 165 14.44 1.91 9.28
N VAL A 166 14.88 0.65 9.31
CA VAL A 166 15.84 0.11 10.29
C VAL A 166 17.25 0.56 9.93
N SER A 167 17.55 0.60 8.62
CA SER A 167 18.77 1.14 8.04
C SER A 167 18.46 1.79 6.68
N ASP A 168 19.49 2.21 5.94
CA ASP A 168 19.28 2.80 4.61
C ASP A 168 18.64 1.82 3.61
N THR A 169 18.85 0.54 3.78
CA THR A 169 18.42 -0.53 2.86
C THR A 169 17.49 -1.55 3.50
N VAL A 170 17.09 -1.37 4.77
CA VAL A 170 16.22 -2.32 5.47
C VAL A 170 15.00 -1.58 6.03
N VAL A 171 13.82 -2.08 5.69
CA VAL A 171 12.52 -1.52 6.10
C VAL A 171 11.78 -2.51 6.97
N MET A 172 11.25 -2.06 8.10
CA MET A 172 10.26 -2.78 8.90
C MET A 172 8.87 -2.38 8.44
N ILE A 173 8.05 -3.35 8.03
CA ILE A 173 6.67 -3.16 7.56
C ILE A 173 5.72 -3.78 8.57
N GLY A 174 4.70 -3.02 8.97
CA GLY A 174 3.68 -3.49 9.93
C GLY A 174 3.76 -2.83 11.29
N GLU A 175 4.76 -1.98 11.52
CA GLU A 175 4.95 -1.21 12.75
C GLU A 175 5.35 0.23 12.43
N GLU A 176 5.02 1.14 13.33
CA GLU A 176 5.56 2.49 13.35
C GLU A 176 6.70 2.57 14.36
N LYS A 177 7.69 3.40 14.07
CA LYS A 177 8.77 3.65 15.04
C LYS A 177 8.19 4.45 16.21
N ALA A 178 8.30 3.88 17.41
CA ALA A 178 7.90 4.54 18.66
C ALA A 178 8.72 5.82 18.91
#